data_de4c6694428c7729f8ccdb8f997d16e8
#
_entry.id   de4c6694428c7729f8ccdb8f997d16e8
#
_cell.length_a   1.000
_cell.length_b   1.000
_cell.length_c   1.000
_cell.angle_alpha   90.00
_cell.angle_beta   90.00
_cell.angle_gamma   90.00
#
_symmetry.space_group_name_H-M   'P 1'
#
loop_
_entity.id
_entity.type
_entity.pdbx_description
1 polymer ?
#
loop_
_entity_poly.entity_id
_entity_poly.type
_entity_poly.pdbx_seq_one_letter_code
_entity_poly.pdbx_strand_id
1 'polypeptide(L)'
;MVPGGIAAEDQSPQGACPRGQGSIVHSLDQALKYISRLINISCRFIKLTMKRPITLVTGQWADVPLSELAAKASSWGYDGLELATWGDHLDVFRASEDLDYCESQKEILKKNHLEVWAISCAIAGQLTLDPNNDTRSDAFAPANCSGDPEKKRDWAIRSVKASARAAHNMGVSVVTTLIGSSIWHLLYSFPPVSEKTIAAGFNQFAEVWNPILDIFDELNVRIALECHPTGIAYDIVTAERVLDMVDQRKVLGFNFDPSHLFWQYVDPALFIRTFSDRIYHAHMKDCCLQLNGRSSILSSHLNFGHPERGWDFRSPGHGEVDFEEIIRALNEIEYTGPLSVEWEDAGMDREYGAADARKFIEHLNFTPSERSFDAAFGK
;
A
#
# COMPACT_ATOMS: atom_id res chain seq x y z
N MET A 1 -0.58 11.43 -86.06
CA MET A 1 -0.69 12.66 -86.82
C MET A 1 -0.61 13.81 -85.84
N VAL A 2 0.45 14.58 -85.91
CA VAL A 2 0.67 15.89 -85.30
C VAL A 2 -0.07 16.88 -86.21
N PRO A 3 -0.42 18.14 -85.86
CA PRO A 3 0.34 19.14 -85.16
C PRO A 3 -0.51 19.96 -84.12
N GLY A 4 -0.05 20.84 -83.27
CA GLY A 4 0.98 21.88 -83.30
C GLY A 4 0.37 23.22 -82.90
N GLY A 5 1.07 24.10 -82.14
CA GLY A 5 0.73 25.50 -81.87
C GLY A 5 1.06 25.88 -80.43
N ILE A 6 2.23 26.32 -80.10
CA ILE A 6 2.91 27.61 -79.99
C ILE A 6 2.24 28.65 -79.04
N ALA A 7 2.93 28.90 -77.94
CA ALA A 7 3.39 30.05 -77.13
C ALA A 7 2.45 31.23 -76.81
N ALA A 8 2.54 31.65 -75.54
CA ALA A 8 2.89 33.02 -75.18
C ALA A 8 3.28 33.10 -73.66
N GLU A 9 4.42 33.67 -73.41
CA GLU A 9 4.93 34.12 -72.09
C GLU A 9 4.04 35.22 -71.53
N ASP A 10 3.83 35.20 -70.23
CA ASP A 10 3.62 36.47 -69.51
C ASP A 10 4.33 36.41 -68.15
N GLN A 11 5.20 37.36 -67.94
CA GLN A 11 5.97 37.58 -66.72
C GLN A 11 5.20 38.49 -65.79
N SER A 12 5.02 38.17 -64.57
CA SER A 12 4.79 39.14 -63.48
C SER A 12 5.32 38.64 -62.13
N PRO A 13 5.65 39.54 -61.19
CA PRO A 13 6.81 39.34 -60.32
C PRO A 13 6.55 38.62 -59.01
N GLN A 14 7.59 37.94 -58.50
CA GLN A 14 7.66 37.25 -57.20
C GLN A 14 7.56 38.24 -56.06
N GLY A 15 6.45 38.10 -55.28
CA GLY A 15 6.34 38.65 -53.94
C GLY A 15 6.99 37.74 -52.91
N ALA A 16 8.08 38.19 -52.28
CA ALA A 16 8.75 37.48 -51.21
C ALA A 16 7.88 37.45 -49.96
N CYS A 17 7.51 36.25 -49.49
CA CYS A 17 6.90 36.04 -48.19
C CYS A 17 8.00 35.87 -47.12
N PRO A 18 7.93 36.54 -45.95
CA PRO A 18 9.00 36.48 -44.97
C PRO A 18 8.98 35.14 -44.22
N ARG A 19 10.02 34.34 -44.42
CA ARG A 19 10.33 33.17 -43.59
C ARG A 19 10.88 33.64 -42.24
N GLY A 20 10.03 33.75 -41.22
CA GLY A 20 10.47 34.19 -39.91
C GLY A 20 9.74 33.62 -38.69
N GLN A 21 8.60 32.99 -38.86
CA GLN A 21 7.80 32.51 -37.69
C GLN A 21 7.99 31.04 -37.31
N GLY A 22 8.50 30.17 -38.16
CA GLY A 22 8.71 28.75 -37.86
C GLY A 22 9.90 28.47 -36.93
N SER A 23 10.92 29.33 -36.88
CA SER A 23 12.13 29.08 -36.10
C SER A 23 11.98 29.40 -34.61
N ILE A 24 11.15 30.39 -34.26
CA ILE A 24 10.95 30.81 -32.87
C ILE A 24 10.05 29.80 -32.12
N VAL A 25 9.02 29.30 -32.77
CA VAL A 25 8.10 28.28 -32.16
C VAL A 25 8.85 26.97 -31.93
N HIS A 26 9.70 26.53 -32.85
CA HIS A 26 10.49 25.31 -32.70
C HIS A 26 11.54 25.43 -31.57
N SER A 27 12.14 26.62 -31.40
CA SER A 27 13.09 26.94 -30.33
C SER A 27 12.40 26.97 -28.95
N LEU A 28 11.18 27.49 -28.84
CA LEU A 28 10.39 27.52 -27.62
C LEU A 28 9.94 26.10 -27.18
N ASP A 29 9.52 25.27 -28.12
CA ASP A 29 9.14 23.88 -27.83
C ASP A 29 10.34 23.03 -27.37
N GLN A 30 11.52 23.24 -27.95
CA GLN A 30 12.75 22.59 -27.46
C GLN A 30 13.17 23.13 -26.09
N ALA A 31 13.04 24.41 -25.81
CA ALA A 31 13.35 24.99 -24.50
C ALA A 31 12.37 24.46 -23.41
N LEU A 32 11.09 24.37 -23.71
CA LEU A 32 10.08 23.81 -22.79
C LEU A 32 10.34 22.33 -22.50
N LYS A 33 10.70 21.54 -23.49
CA LYS A 33 11.09 20.13 -23.30
C LYS A 33 12.38 20.01 -22.48
N TYR A 34 13.34 20.90 -22.65
CA TYR A 34 14.58 20.92 -21.88
C TYR A 34 14.32 21.33 -20.41
N ILE A 35 13.53 22.38 -20.19
CA ILE A 35 13.10 22.82 -18.85
C ILE A 35 12.28 21.72 -18.13
N SER A 36 11.33 21.09 -18.82
CA SER A 36 10.57 19.95 -18.27
C SER A 36 11.47 18.79 -17.89
N ARG A 37 12.49 18.46 -18.70
CA ARG A 37 13.51 17.46 -18.34
C ARG A 37 14.33 17.86 -17.12
N LEU A 38 14.78 19.11 -17.03
CA LEU A 38 15.54 19.62 -15.89
C LEU A 38 14.70 19.61 -14.60
N ILE A 39 13.43 20.02 -14.68
CA ILE A 39 12.50 19.96 -13.55
C ILE A 39 12.28 18.51 -13.11
N ASN A 40 12.05 17.58 -14.05
CA ASN A 40 11.91 16.17 -13.74
C ASN A 40 13.17 15.56 -13.14
N ILE A 41 14.36 15.91 -13.64
CA ILE A 41 15.65 15.48 -13.07
C ILE A 41 15.82 16.07 -11.66
N SER A 42 15.55 17.34 -11.46
CA SER A 42 15.66 17.98 -10.14
C SER A 42 14.65 17.42 -9.14
N CYS A 43 13.39 17.20 -9.55
CA CYS A 43 12.39 16.53 -8.70
C CYS A 43 12.77 15.09 -8.39
N ARG A 44 13.36 14.37 -9.33
CA ARG A 44 13.87 13.01 -9.10
C ARG A 44 15.03 13.01 -8.13
N PHE A 45 15.99 13.93 -8.25
CA PHE A 45 17.10 14.08 -7.30
C PHE A 45 16.61 14.44 -5.90
N ILE A 46 15.68 15.38 -5.75
CA ILE A 46 15.12 15.78 -4.45
C ILE A 46 14.41 14.60 -3.81
N LYS A 47 13.64 13.81 -4.59
CA LYS A 47 12.96 12.59 -4.07
C LYS A 47 13.94 11.51 -3.60
N LEU A 48 15.05 11.31 -4.30
CA LEU A 48 16.05 10.28 -3.96
C LEU A 48 16.92 10.63 -2.75
N THR A 49 17.01 11.91 -2.36
CA THR A 49 17.84 12.36 -1.23
C THR A 49 17.05 12.49 0.09
N MET A 50 15.73 12.42 0.05
CA MET A 50 14.90 12.49 1.26
C MET A 50 14.75 11.10 1.88
N LYS A 51 15.08 10.97 3.16
CA LYS A 51 14.71 9.78 3.95
C LYS A 51 13.20 9.62 3.94
N ARG A 52 12.71 8.37 3.84
CA ARG A 52 11.29 8.05 3.95
C ARG A 52 10.79 8.37 5.35
N PRO A 53 9.57 8.89 5.53
CA PRO A 53 8.98 9.02 6.86
C PRO A 53 8.83 7.64 7.51
N ILE A 54 8.97 7.57 8.82
CA ILE A 54 8.74 6.36 9.59
C ILE A 54 7.47 6.57 10.41
N THR A 55 6.46 5.76 10.13
CA THR A 55 5.14 5.88 10.74
C THR A 55 4.81 4.66 11.61
N LEU A 56 3.78 4.78 12.44
CA LEU A 56 3.29 3.71 13.28
C LEU A 56 1.86 3.37 12.89
N VAL A 57 1.56 2.08 12.70
CA VAL A 57 0.20 1.57 12.58
C VAL A 57 -0.46 1.62 13.96
N THR A 58 -1.61 2.27 14.06
CA THR A 58 -2.23 2.48 15.37
C THR A 58 -3.09 1.31 15.86
N GLY A 59 -3.30 0.29 15.01
CA GLY A 59 -4.21 -0.82 15.27
C GLY A 59 -3.94 -1.62 16.55
N GLN A 60 -2.66 -1.79 16.88
CA GLN A 60 -2.21 -2.54 18.08
C GLN A 60 -2.39 -1.74 19.39
N TRP A 61 -2.77 -0.46 19.28
CA TRP A 61 -3.07 0.44 20.40
C TRP A 61 -4.54 0.89 20.41
N ALA A 62 -5.45 0.12 19.82
CA ALA A 62 -6.88 0.45 19.76
C ALA A 62 -7.57 0.52 21.15
N ASP A 63 -6.91 0.06 22.20
CA ASP A 63 -7.29 0.17 23.60
C ASP A 63 -6.86 1.49 24.25
N VAL A 64 -6.10 2.34 23.55
CA VAL A 64 -5.57 3.61 24.02
C VAL A 64 -6.18 4.75 23.21
N PRO A 65 -6.60 5.88 23.83
CA PRO A 65 -7.09 7.03 23.07
C PRO A 65 -6.05 7.58 22.09
N LEU A 66 -6.51 8.03 20.89
CA LEU A 66 -5.61 8.57 19.86
C LEU A 66 -4.72 9.69 20.39
N SER A 67 -5.24 10.56 21.23
CA SER A 67 -4.47 11.68 21.82
C SER A 67 -3.31 11.23 22.70
N GLU A 68 -3.49 10.13 23.43
CA GLU A 68 -2.45 9.53 24.26
C GLU A 68 -1.41 8.81 23.38
N LEU A 69 -1.86 8.01 22.42
CA LEU A 69 -0.97 7.33 21.48
C LEU A 69 -0.13 8.33 20.66
N ALA A 70 -0.73 9.43 20.21
CA ALA A 70 -0.01 10.45 19.46
C ALA A 70 1.15 11.06 20.29
N ALA A 71 0.93 11.32 21.57
CA ALA A 71 1.99 11.82 22.46
C ALA A 71 3.12 10.76 22.62
N LYS A 72 2.75 9.49 22.80
CA LYS A 72 3.73 8.37 22.88
C LYS A 72 4.51 8.22 21.58
N ALA A 73 3.84 8.13 20.43
CA ALA A 73 4.49 7.97 19.13
C ALA A 73 5.47 9.10 18.81
N SER A 74 5.07 10.35 19.12
CA SER A 74 5.96 11.50 19.02
C SER A 74 7.20 11.35 19.92
N SER A 75 7.02 10.89 21.15
CA SER A 75 8.13 10.70 22.10
C SER A 75 9.10 9.58 21.66
N TRP A 76 8.60 8.60 20.91
CA TRP A 76 9.41 7.53 20.31
C TRP A 76 10.11 7.97 19.01
N GLY A 77 9.77 9.16 18.48
CA GLY A 77 10.39 9.76 17.31
C GLY A 77 9.77 9.38 15.97
N TYR A 78 8.53 8.91 15.95
CA TYR A 78 7.80 8.69 14.71
C TYR A 78 7.48 10.01 14.00
N ASP A 79 7.42 9.96 12.65
CA ASP A 79 7.10 11.12 11.81
C ASP A 79 5.59 11.25 11.56
N GLY A 80 4.83 10.19 11.82
CA GLY A 80 3.39 10.17 11.59
C GLY A 80 2.74 8.85 11.97
N LEU A 81 1.44 8.75 11.68
CA LEU A 81 0.63 7.58 11.98
C LEU A 81 -0.11 7.07 10.73
N GLU A 82 -0.35 5.77 10.72
CA GLU A 82 -1.36 5.11 9.92
C GLU A 82 -2.55 4.83 10.85
N LEU A 83 -3.68 5.51 10.59
CA LEU A 83 -4.82 5.48 11.50
C LEU A 83 -5.70 4.25 11.27
N ALA A 84 -5.88 3.44 12.31
CA ALA A 84 -6.83 2.34 12.31
C ALA A 84 -8.28 2.85 12.36
N THR A 85 -9.18 2.18 11.64
CA THR A 85 -10.62 2.50 11.62
C THR A 85 -11.40 1.75 12.71
N TRP A 86 -10.71 1.39 13.77
CA TRP A 86 -11.27 0.73 14.97
C TRP A 86 -10.65 1.30 16.24
N GLY A 87 -11.27 1.02 17.38
CA GLY A 87 -10.95 1.70 18.61
C GLY A 87 -11.41 3.16 18.58
N ASP A 88 -10.63 4.05 19.20
CA ASP A 88 -10.90 5.51 19.25
C ASP A 88 -10.14 6.30 18.17
N HIS A 89 -9.51 5.61 17.19
CA HIS A 89 -8.54 6.26 16.33
C HIS A 89 -9.17 6.99 15.16
N LEU A 90 -10.12 6.39 14.45
CA LEU A 90 -10.86 7.05 13.38
C LEU A 90 -12.24 6.42 13.16
N ASP A 91 -13.29 7.19 13.38
CA ASP A 91 -14.65 6.85 12.96
C ASP A 91 -14.81 7.22 11.46
N VAL A 92 -14.72 6.22 10.59
CA VAL A 92 -14.78 6.43 9.13
C VAL A 92 -16.13 6.92 8.65
N PHE A 93 -17.23 6.54 9.30
CA PHE A 93 -18.56 7.02 8.92
C PHE A 93 -18.69 8.50 9.23
N ARG A 94 -18.24 8.91 10.41
CA ARG A 94 -18.20 10.32 10.76
C ARG A 94 -17.22 11.11 9.89
N ALA A 95 -15.99 10.62 9.70
CA ALA A 95 -14.98 11.27 8.86
C ALA A 95 -15.41 11.40 7.39
N SER A 96 -16.28 10.49 6.90
CA SER A 96 -16.81 10.56 5.54
C SER A 96 -17.79 11.69 5.29
N GLU A 97 -18.36 12.31 6.35
CA GLU A 97 -19.45 13.30 6.26
C GLU A 97 -19.14 14.61 7.02
N ASP A 98 -18.24 14.58 8.00
CA ASP A 98 -17.95 15.69 8.94
C ASP A 98 -16.48 16.15 8.79
N LEU A 99 -16.29 17.28 8.08
CA LEU A 99 -14.97 17.87 7.88
C LEU A 99 -14.38 18.46 9.19
N ASP A 100 -15.22 18.94 10.11
CA ASP A 100 -14.75 19.47 11.39
C ASP A 100 -14.19 18.34 12.26
N TYR A 101 -14.79 17.14 12.17
CA TYR A 101 -14.23 15.95 12.79
C TYR A 101 -12.87 15.59 12.18
N CYS A 102 -12.74 15.61 10.85
CA CYS A 102 -11.46 15.34 10.18
C CYS A 102 -10.38 16.33 10.65
N GLU A 103 -10.69 17.62 10.70
CA GLU A 103 -9.75 18.62 11.22
C GLU A 103 -9.40 18.39 12.68
N SER A 104 -10.38 18.00 13.52
CA SER A 104 -10.11 17.70 14.93
C SER A 104 -9.13 16.54 15.11
N GLN A 105 -9.23 15.48 14.28
CA GLN A 105 -8.27 14.37 14.30
C GLN A 105 -6.87 14.82 13.86
N LYS A 106 -6.77 15.59 12.78
CA LYS A 106 -5.50 16.16 12.32
C LYS A 106 -4.85 17.08 13.36
N GLU A 107 -5.63 17.89 14.08
CA GLU A 107 -5.12 18.75 15.14
C GLU A 107 -4.52 17.98 16.33
N ILE A 108 -5.07 16.79 16.68
CA ILE A 108 -4.47 15.91 17.70
C ILE A 108 -3.04 15.51 17.26
N LEU A 109 -2.86 15.11 16.02
CA LEU A 109 -1.56 14.69 15.50
C LEU A 109 -0.60 15.87 15.37
N LYS A 110 -1.05 16.97 14.79
CA LYS A 110 -0.27 18.18 14.59
C LYS A 110 0.30 18.77 15.90
N LYS A 111 -0.48 18.73 17.00
CA LYS A 111 0.00 19.12 18.35
C LYS A 111 1.17 18.28 18.82
N ASN A 112 1.31 17.06 18.28
CA ASN A 112 2.40 16.13 18.58
C ASN A 112 3.43 16.05 17.44
N HIS A 113 3.43 16.99 16.48
CA HIS A 113 4.33 17.00 15.31
C HIS A 113 4.24 15.74 14.45
N LEU A 114 3.07 15.12 14.37
CA LEU A 114 2.80 13.93 13.57
C LEU A 114 1.90 14.28 12.40
N GLU A 115 2.02 13.49 11.30
CA GLU A 115 1.16 13.56 10.12
C GLU A 115 0.35 12.26 9.96
N VAL A 116 -0.79 12.32 9.24
CA VAL A 116 -1.53 11.12 8.80
C VAL A 116 -0.99 10.70 7.44
N TRP A 117 -0.49 9.48 7.33
CA TRP A 117 0.09 8.97 6.09
C TRP A 117 -0.79 7.95 5.39
N ALA A 118 -1.58 7.19 6.13
CA ALA A 118 -2.54 6.22 5.62
C ALA A 118 -3.70 6.03 6.60
N ILE A 119 -4.79 5.45 6.10
CA ILE A 119 -5.91 4.97 6.92
C ILE A 119 -5.98 3.46 6.72
N SER A 120 -6.03 2.68 7.81
CA SER A 120 -6.17 1.23 7.75
C SER A 120 -7.61 0.81 7.99
N CYS A 121 -8.24 0.18 6.99
CA CYS A 121 -9.55 -0.44 7.12
C CYS A 121 -9.48 -1.99 7.08
N ALA A 122 -8.36 -2.56 7.53
CA ALA A 122 -8.06 -4.00 7.44
C ALA A 122 -9.18 -4.89 7.96
N ILE A 123 -9.69 -4.62 9.15
CA ILE A 123 -10.78 -5.40 9.78
C ILE A 123 -12.04 -5.42 8.90
N ALA A 124 -12.49 -4.26 8.43
CA ALA A 124 -13.66 -4.18 7.56
C ALA A 124 -13.40 -4.84 6.21
N GLY A 125 -12.23 -4.60 5.62
CA GLY A 125 -11.84 -5.22 4.36
C GLY A 125 -11.86 -6.74 4.40
N GLN A 126 -11.36 -7.35 5.49
CA GLN A 126 -11.41 -8.81 5.71
C GLN A 126 -12.84 -9.35 5.60
N LEU A 127 -13.80 -8.70 6.23
CA LEU A 127 -15.18 -9.17 6.27
C LEU A 127 -15.93 -9.05 4.94
N THR A 128 -15.39 -8.37 3.94
CA THR A 128 -16.06 -8.19 2.63
C THR A 128 -16.25 -9.51 1.88
N LEU A 129 -15.31 -10.45 2.02
CA LEU A 129 -15.32 -11.75 1.33
C LEU A 129 -15.24 -12.97 2.26
N ASP A 130 -14.94 -12.78 3.53
CA ASP A 130 -15.03 -13.89 4.48
C ASP A 130 -16.44 -14.45 4.56
N PRO A 131 -16.60 -15.75 4.81
CA PRO A 131 -17.92 -16.36 5.05
C PRO A 131 -18.69 -15.71 6.21
N ASN A 132 -17.99 -15.15 7.20
CA ASN A 132 -18.54 -14.43 8.36
C ASN A 132 -19.49 -15.28 9.23
N ASN A 133 -19.42 -16.60 9.13
CA ASN A 133 -20.37 -17.53 9.71
C ASN A 133 -19.97 -18.10 11.09
N ASP A 134 -18.88 -17.59 11.66
CA ASP A 134 -18.42 -17.97 13.00
C ASP A 134 -18.24 -16.76 13.93
N THR A 135 -18.08 -17.04 15.23
CA THR A 135 -17.97 -15.99 16.27
C THR A 135 -16.69 -15.18 16.22
N ARG A 136 -15.64 -15.61 15.50
CA ARG A 136 -14.40 -14.84 15.34
C ARG A 136 -14.66 -13.54 14.59
N SER A 137 -15.50 -13.60 13.56
CA SER A 137 -15.87 -12.41 12.77
C SER A 137 -16.78 -11.43 13.52
N ASP A 138 -17.41 -11.85 14.64
CA ASP A 138 -18.21 -10.96 15.50
C ASP A 138 -17.37 -9.87 16.16
N ALA A 139 -16.09 -10.16 16.46
CA ALA A 139 -15.18 -9.19 17.06
C ALA A 139 -14.76 -8.07 16.09
N PHE A 140 -14.96 -8.27 14.79
CA PHE A 140 -14.55 -7.35 13.72
C PHE A 140 -15.67 -6.40 13.26
N ALA A 141 -16.90 -6.64 13.70
CA ALA A 141 -18.08 -5.88 13.31
C ALA A 141 -18.81 -5.31 14.54
N PRO A 142 -19.63 -4.28 14.37
CA PRO A 142 -20.47 -3.78 15.47
C PRO A 142 -21.40 -4.86 16.05
N ALA A 143 -21.66 -4.76 17.36
CA ALA A 143 -22.44 -5.77 18.10
C ALA A 143 -23.82 -6.07 17.50
N ASN A 144 -24.45 -5.12 16.80
CA ASN A 144 -25.73 -5.32 16.12
C ASN A 144 -25.62 -6.18 14.83
N CYS A 145 -24.42 -6.52 14.39
CA CYS A 145 -24.14 -7.45 13.29
C CYS A 145 -23.80 -8.86 13.78
N SER A 146 -23.62 -9.07 15.08
CA SER A 146 -23.21 -10.35 15.67
C SER A 146 -24.12 -11.50 15.26
N GLY A 147 -23.53 -12.63 14.86
CA GLY A 147 -24.26 -13.82 14.41
C GLY A 147 -24.93 -13.72 13.03
N ASP A 148 -24.82 -12.59 12.32
CA ASP A 148 -25.46 -12.36 11.03
C ASP A 148 -24.39 -12.09 9.94
N PRO A 149 -24.03 -13.09 9.12
CA PRO A 149 -22.99 -12.95 8.10
C PRO A 149 -23.28 -11.88 7.03
N GLU A 150 -24.56 -11.71 6.65
CA GLU A 150 -24.94 -10.72 5.64
C GLU A 150 -24.82 -9.30 6.17
N LYS A 151 -25.30 -9.04 7.39
CA LYS A 151 -25.13 -7.73 8.04
C LYS A 151 -23.67 -7.36 8.25
N LYS A 152 -22.80 -8.32 8.62
CA LYS A 152 -21.37 -8.08 8.72
C LYS A 152 -20.77 -7.66 7.39
N ARG A 153 -21.08 -8.37 6.30
CA ARG A 153 -20.63 -8.04 4.96
C ARG A 153 -21.12 -6.67 4.47
N ASP A 154 -22.39 -6.38 4.66
CA ASP A 154 -22.96 -5.09 4.29
C ASP A 154 -22.34 -3.93 5.06
N TRP A 155 -22.12 -4.12 6.36
CA TRP A 155 -21.41 -3.13 7.16
C TRP A 155 -19.96 -2.96 6.67
N ALA A 156 -19.26 -4.04 6.39
CA ALA A 156 -17.89 -4.05 5.91
C ALA A 156 -17.72 -3.29 4.59
N ILE A 157 -18.56 -3.58 3.61
CA ILE A 157 -18.57 -2.89 2.31
C ILE A 157 -18.82 -1.39 2.49
N ARG A 158 -19.78 -1.00 3.33
CA ARG A 158 -20.06 0.41 3.63
C ARG A 158 -18.88 1.08 4.34
N SER A 159 -18.24 0.38 5.27
CA SER A 159 -17.08 0.88 6.03
C SER A 159 -15.88 1.13 5.09
N VAL A 160 -15.56 0.19 4.19
CA VAL A 160 -14.49 0.38 3.19
C VAL A 160 -14.79 1.55 2.25
N LYS A 161 -16.03 1.69 1.79
CA LYS A 161 -16.45 2.84 0.98
C LYS A 161 -16.39 4.17 1.74
N ALA A 162 -16.74 4.15 3.02
CA ALA A 162 -16.59 5.33 3.89
C ALA A 162 -15.12 5.69 4.12
N SER A 163 -14.22 4.69 4.21
CA SER A 163 -12.77 4.92 4.35
C SER A 163 -12.19 5.69 3.15
N ALA A 164 -12.68 5.45 1.93
CA ALA A 164 -12.26 6.24 0.77
C ALA A 164 -12.63 7.72 0.92
N ARG A 165 -13.88 8.02 1.36
CA ARG A 165 -14.34 9.39 1.59
C ARG A 165 -13.61 10.05 2.77
N ALA A 166 -13.41 9.30 3.85
CA ALA A 166 -12.65 9.76 5.01
C ALA A 166 -11.22 10.15 4.61
N ALA A 167 -10.54 9.29 3.82
CA ALA A 167 -9.20 9.58 3.32
C ALA A 167 -9.18 10.85 2.45
N HIS A 168 -10.12 10.99 1.52
CA HIS A 168 -10.27 12.20 0.71
C HIS A 168 -10.46 13.46 1.58
N ASN A 169 -11.38 13.41 2.55
CA ASN A 169 -11.68 14.52 3.46
C ASN A 169 -10.50 14.89 4.37
N MET A 170 -9.70 13.91 4.75
CA MET A 170 -8.49 14.12 5.55
C MET A 170 -7.26 14.52 4.71
N GLY A 171 -7.35 14.49 3.38
CA GLY A 171 -6.21 14.73 2.49
C GLY A 171 -5.20 13.59 2.45
N VAL A 172 -5.62 12.37 2.81
CA VAL A 172 -4.81 11.16 2.79
C VAL A 172 -5.01 10.42 1.46
N SER A 173 -3.93 10.00 0.81
CA SER A 173 -3.99 9.43 -0.53
C SER A 173 -4.05 7.90 -0.57
N VAL A 174 -3.87 7.22 0.56
CA VAL A 174 -3.77 5.76 0.64
C VAL A 174 -4.65 5.22 1.77
N VAL A 175 -5.43 4.19 1.46
CA VAL A 175 -6.13 3.35 2.43
C VAL A 175 -5.55 1.95 2.35
N THR A 176 -5.03 1.42 3.46
CA THR A 176 -4.58 0.02 3.57
C THR A 176 -5.73 -0.89 3.96
N THR A 177 -5.73 -2.12 3.47
CA THR A 177 -6.81 -3.06 3.70
C THR A 177 -6.36 -4.51 3.63
N LEU A 178 -7.07 -5.37 4.35
CA LEU A 178 -7.16 -6.80 4.02
C LEU A 178 -8.33 -7.02 3.06
N ILE A 179 -8.34 -8.15 2.38
CA ILE A 179 -9.49 -8.65 1.64
C ILE A 179 -9.64 -10.12 1.99
N GLY A 180 -10.75 -10.50 2.61
CA GLY A 180 -11.02 -11.88 2.97
C GLY A 180 -11.16 -12.81 1.76
N SER A 181 -11.51 -14.05 1.99
CA SER A 181 -11.65 -15.05 0.92
C SER A 181 -12.73 -16.07 1.25
N SER A 182 -13.65 -16.28 0.33
CA SER A 182 -14.62 -17.36 0.42
C SER A 182 -14.03 -18.74 0.10
N ILE A 183 -12.82 -18.79 -0.44
CA ILE A 183 -12.14 -20.02 -0.87
C ILE A 183 -10.87 -20.34 -0.07
N TRP A 184 -10.51 -19.54 0.94
CA TRP A 184 -9.29 -19.76 1.72
C TRP A 184 -9.23 -21.15 2.37
N HIS A 185 -10.35 -21.67 2.86
CA HIS A 185 -10.42 -23.01 3.46
C HIS A 185 -10.13 -24.14 2.46
N LEU A 186 -10.09 -23.86 1.16
CA LEU A 186 -9.73 -24.78 0.08
C LEU A 186 -8.22 -24.77 -0.25
N LEU A 187 -7.40 -24.10 0.55
CA LEU A 187 -5.94 -24.01 0.40
C LEU A 187 -5.29 -25.41 0.21
N TYR A 188 -5.72 -26.40 0.97
CA TYR A 188 -5.32 -27.79 0.80
C TYR A 188 -6.40 -28.55 0.01
N SER A 189 -6.12 -28.86 -1.27
CA SER A 189 -7.10 -29.39 -2.23
C SER A 189 -7.41 -30.88 -2.06
N PHE A 190 -7.73 -31.31 -0.83
CA PHE A 190 -8.20 -32.67 -0.55
C PHE A 190 -9.48 -32.64 0.30
N PRO A 191 -10.61 -33.17 -0.20
CA PRO A 191 -10.87 -33.73 -1.56
C PRO A 191 -10.47 -32.77 -2.68
N PRO A 192 -10.21 -33.27 -3.90
CA PRO A 192 -9.81 -32.41 -5.05
C PRO A 192 -10.81 -31.28 -5.29
N VAL A 193 -10.28 -30.07 -5.46
CA VAL A 193 -11.08 -28.87 -5.75
C VAL A 193 -10.98 -28.54 -7.23
N SER A 194 -12.11 -28.27 -7.88
CA SER A 194 -12.12 -27.92 -9.29
C SER A 194 -11.64 -26.47 -9.52
N GLU A 195 -10.98 -26.23 -10.67
CA GLU A 195 -10.63 -24.84 -11.09
C GLU A 195 -11.88 -23.94 -11.15
N LYS A 196 -13.03 -24.50 -11.52
CA LYS A 196 -14.30 -23.75 -11.51
C LYS A 196 -14.66 -23.22 -10.12
N THR A 197 -14.39 -23.97 -9.06
CA THR A 197 -14.65 -23.57 -7.66
C THR A 197 -13.69 -22.43 -7.26
N ILE A 198 -12.41 -22.56 -7.61
CA ILE A 198 -11.42 -21.51 -7.36
C ILE A 198 -11.75 -20.25 -8.14
N ALA A 199 -12.06 -20.39 -9.45
CA ALA A 199 -12.44 -19.25 -10.28
C ALA A 199 -13.69 -18.51 -9.74
N ALA A 200 -14.66 -19.24 -9.16
CA ALA A 200 -15.84 -18.64 -8.54
C ALA A 200 -15.48 -17.70 -7.37
N GLY A 201 -14.49 -18.04 -6.56
CA GLY A 201 -14.01 -17.17 -5.48
C GLY A 201 -13.37 -15.87 -5.98
N PHE A 202 -12.56 -15.94 -7.04
CA PHE A 202 -11.98 -14.76 -7.68
C PHE A 202 -13.04 -13.91 -8.41
N ASN A 203 -14.03 -14.53 -9.05
CA ASN A 203 -15.16 -13.80 -9.65
C ASN A 203 -15.96 -13.05 -8.57
N GLN A 204 -16.21 -13.68 -7.41
CA GLN A 204 -16.87 -13.03 -6.30
C GLN A 204 -16.06 -11.82 -5.79
N PHE A 205 -14.73 -11.93 -5.75
CA PHE A 205 -13.88 -10.78 -5.46
C PHE A 205 -14.15 -9.64 -6.44
N ALA A 206 -14.09 -9.88 -7.73
CA ALA A 206 -14.33 -8.85 -8.75
C ALA A 206 -15.72 -8.22 -8.63
N GLU A 207 -16.76 -9.03 -8.41
CA GLU A 207 -18.14 -8.57 -8.24
C GLU A 207 -18.31 -7.62 -7.05
N VAL A 208 -17.69 -7.95 -5.93
CA VAL A 208 -17.79 -7.14 -4.69
C VAL A 208 -16.89 -5.90 -4.77
N TRP A 209 -15.67 -6.05 -5.30
CA TRP A 209 -14.67 -5.00 -5.21
C TRP A 209 -14.68 -3.99 -6.36
N ASN A 210 -15.14 -4.32 -7.57
CA ASN A 210 -15.22 -3.32 -8.64
C ASN A 210 -16.07 -2.10 -8.23
N PRO A 211 -17.28 -2.24 -7.63
CA PRO A 211 -18.05 -1.08 -7.17
C PRO A 211 -17.43 -0.33 -5.97
N ILE A 212 -16.50 -0.94 -5.24
CA ILE A 212 -15.71 -0.27 -4.21
C ILE A 212 -14.61 0.54 -4.88
N LEU A 213 -13.86 -0.06 -5.81
CA LEU A 213 -12.77 0.57 -6.55
C LEU A 213 -13.25 1.79 -7.35
N ASP A 214 -14.51 1.79 -7.86
CA ASP A 214 -15.09 2.96 -8.55
C ASP A 214 -15.09 4.19 -7.64
N ILE A 215 -15.42 4.05 -6.35
CA ILE A 215 -15.42 5.16 -5.39
C ILE A 215 -14.00 5.65 -5.10
N PHE A 216 -13.05 4.74 -5.00
CA PHE A 216 -11.65 5.09 -4.80
C PHE A 216 -11.07 5.85 -6.01
N ASP A 217 -11.41 5.42 -7.23
CA ASP A 217 -11.03 6.11 -8.47
C ASP A 217 -11.64 7.53 -8.53
N GLU A 218 -12.94 7.66 -8.28
CA GLU A 218 -13.65 8.94 -8.27
C GLU A 218 -13.04 9.96 -7.30
N LEU A 219 -12.57 9.49 -6.15
CA LEU A 219 -11.99 10.32 -5.09
C LEU A 219 -10.48 10.50 -5.23
N ASN A 220 -9.84 9.87 -6.22
CA ASN A 220 -8.40 9.83 -6.40
C ASN A 220 -7.65 9.37 -5.12
N VAL A 221 -8.20 8.38 -4.43
CA VAL A 221 -7.61 7.70 -3.28
C VAL A 221 -7.19 6.31 -3.71
N ARG A 222 -5.97 5.88 -3.40
CA ARG A 222 -5.48 4.54 -3.69
C ARG A 222 -5.87 3.58 -2.59
N ILE A 223 -6.17 2.33 -2.97
CA ILE A 223 -6.33 1.25 -2.01
C ILE A 223 -5.15 0.30 -2.10
N ALA A 224 -4.55 0.00 -0.97
CA ALA A 224 -3.36 -0.81 -0.82
C ALA A 224 -3.73 -2.13 -0.11
N LEU A 225 -3.86 -3.21 -0.90
CA LEU A 225 -4.16 -4.55 -0.39
C LEU A 225 -2.91 -5.15 0.25
N GLU A 226 -3.04 -5.65 1.46
CA GLU A 226 -2.03 -6.50 2.08
C GLU A 226 -2.23 -7.96 1.67
N CYS A 227 -1.17 -8.57 1.11
CA CYS A 227 -1.15 -10.00 0.84
C CYS A 227 -1.02 -10.77 2.15
N HIS A 228 -2.12 -11.37 2.57
CA HIS A 228 -2.28 -11.95 3.90
C HIS A 228 -2.90 -13.36 3.80
N PRO A 229 -2.34 -14.37 4.47
CA PRO A 229 -3.03 -15.67 4.66
C PRO A 229 -4.41 -15.45 5.25
N THR A 230 -5.40 -16.20 4.76
CA THR A 230 -6.84 -16.00 4.88
C THR A 230 -7.46 -15.02 3.88
N GLY A 231 -6.66 -14.20 3.20
CA GLY A 231 -7.11 -13.31 2.13
C GLY A 231 -7.21 -14.00 0.76
N ILE A 232 -7.80 -13.31 -0.20
CA ILE A 232 -7.88 -13.77 -1.61
C ILE A 232 -6.51 -13.71 -2.31
N ALA A 233 -5.63 -12.79 -1.88
CA ALA A 233 -4.24 -12.72 -2.27
C ALA A 233 -3.35 -12.95 -1.04
N TYR A 234 -2.43 -13.91 -1.14
CA TYR A 234 -1.53 -14.27 -0.04
C TYR A 234 -0.08 -14.55 -0.50
N ASP A 235 0.15 -14.57 -1.81
CA ASP A 235 1.46 -14.70 -2.44
C ASP A 235 1.50 -13.94 -3.77
N ILE A 236 2.63 -13.97 -4.48
CA ILE A 236 2.81 -13.28 -5.77
C ILE A 236 1.79 -13.78 -6.81
N VAL A 237 1.58 -15.08 -6.89
CA VAL A 237 0.70 -15.70 -7.92
C VAL A 237 -0.76 -15.29 -7.73
N THR A 238 -1.24 -15.32 -6.50
CA THR A 238 -2.60 -14.90 -6.18
C THR A 238 -2.78 -13.39 -6.25
N ALA A 239 -1.73 -12.61 -5.95
CA ALA A 239 -1.72 -11.16 -6.12
C ALA A 239 -1.81 -10.75 -7.61
N GLU A 240 -1.07 -11.40 -8.49
CA GLU A 240 -1.19 -11.21 -9.95
C GLU A 240 -2.62 -11.52 -10.42
N ARG A 241 -3.19 -12.64 -9.97
CA ARG A 241 -4.57 -13.01 -10.31
C ARG A 241 -5.59 -12.00 -9.82
N VAL A 242 -5.42 -11.45 -8.62
CA VAL A 242 -6.30 -10.37 -8.10
C VAL A 242 -6.26 -9.14 -9.00
N LEU A 243 -5.08 -8.70 -9.43
CA LEU A 243 -4.95 -7.57 -10.35
C LEU A 243 -5.63 -7.84 -11.71
N ASP A 244 -5.48 -9.05 -12.25
CA ASP A 244 -6.12 -9.44 -13.51
C ASP A 244 -7.65 -9.43 -13.41
N MET A 245 -8.21 -9.85 -12.27
CA MET A 245 -9.65 -9.87 -12.03
C MET A 245 -10.30 -8.49 -12.01
N VAL A 246 -9.53 -7.43 -11.85
CA VAL A 246 -10.00 -6.03 -11.88
C VAL A 246 -9.38 -5.24 -13.04
N ASP A 247 -9.03 -5.91 -14.14
CA ASP A 247 -8.48 -5.31 -15.36
C ASP A 247 -7.28 -4.39 -15.09
N GLN A 248 -6.40 -4.78 -14.17
CA GLN A 248 -5.18 -4.05 -13.82
C GLN A 248 -5.43 -2.59 -13.41
N ARG A 249 -6.59 -2.26 -12.82
CA ARG A 249 -6.93 -0.91 -12.36
C ARG A 249 -5.86 -0.34 -11.44
N LYS A 250 -5.38 0.88 -11.74
CA LYS A 250 -4.29 1.52 -10.99
C LYS A 250 -4.67 2.04 -9.61
N VAL A 251 -5.95 2.09 -9.29
CA VAL A 251 -6.42 2.44 -7.95
C VAL A 251 -6.10 1.35 -6.94
N LEU A 252 -6.03 0.07 -7.35
CA LEU A 252 -5.63 -1.07 -6.53
C LEU A 252 -4.12 -1.33 -6.68
N GLY A 253 -3.43 -1.35 -5.56
CA GLY A 253 -2.06 -1.79 -5.42
C GLY A 253 -1.86 -2.50 -4.09
N PHE A 254 -0.64 -2.50 -3.58
CA PHE A 254 -0.30 -3.30 -2.40
C PHE A 254 0.21 -2.45 -1.25
N ASN A 255 -0.24 -2.80 -0.06
CA ASN A 255 0.44 -2.59 1.18
C ASN A 255 1.41 -3.77 1.35
N PHE A 256 2.70 -3.49 1.20
CA PHE A 256 3.73 -4.51 1.33
C PHE A 256 3.93 -4.86 2.81
N ASP A 257 3.74 -6.11 3.18
CA ASP A 257 4.12 -6.65 4.49
C ASP A 257 5.05 -7.85 4.28
N PRO A 258 6.32 -7.74 4.72
CA PRO A 258 7.28 -8.82 4.54
C PRO A 258 7.02 -10.05 5.40
N SER A 259 6.41 -9.87 6.58
CA SER A 259 6.26 -10.93 7.57
C SER A 259 5.38 -12.06 7.05
N HIS A 260 4.25 -11.71 6.43
CA HIS A 260 3.29 -12.68 5.88
C HIS A 260 3.86 -13.43 4.66
N LEU A 261 4.73 -12.80 3.90
CA LEU A 261 5.43 -13.44 2.79
C LEU A 261 6.53 -14.36 3.31
N PHE A 262 7.35 -13.88 4.23
CA PHE A 262 8.53 -14.58 4.74
C PHE A 262 8.21 -15.95 5.34
N TRP A 263 7.24 -16.03 6.28
CA TRP A 263 6.94 -17.31 6.90
C TRP A 263 6.31 -18.34 5.94
N GLN A 264 5.76 -17.87 4.81
CA GLN A 264 5.27 -18.72 3.72
C GLN A 264 6.37 -19.14 2.73
N TYR A 265 7.63 -18.72 2.93
CA TYR A 265 8.73 -18.89 1.98
C TYR A 265 8.52 -18.19 0.64
N VAL A 266 7.78 -17.09 0.63
CA VAL A 266 7.71 -16.14 -0.50
C VAL A 266 8.77 -15.07 -0.28
N ASP A 267 9.59 -14.77 -1.29
CA ASP A 267 10.63 -13.76 -1.20
C ASP A 267 10.01 -12.34 -1.17
N PRO A 268 10.16 -11.59 -0.05
CA PRO A 268 9.57 -10.27 0.06
C PRO A 268 10.19 -9.24 -0.90
N ALA A 269 11.48 -9.32 -1.19
CA ALA A 269 12.12 -8.39 -2.13
C ALA A 269 11.70 -8.68 -3.59
N LEU A 270 11.49 -9.95 -3.93
CA LEU A 270 10.92 -10.31 -5.23
C LEU A 270 9.49 -9.77 -5.38
N PHE A 271 8.67 -9.80 -4.32
CA PHE A 271 7.34 -9.19 -4.33
C PHE A 271 7.40 -7.70 -4.69
N ILE A 272 8.27 -6.93 -4.05
CA ILE A 272 8.47 -5.50 -4.34
C ILE A 272 8.87 -5.28 -5.80
N ARG A 273 9.83 -6.07 -6.32
CA ARG A 273 10.30 -5.95 -7.70
C ARG A 273 9.23 -6.34 -8.73
N THR A 274 8.44 -7.37 -8.42
CA THR A 274 7.33 -7.84 -9.27
C THR A 274 6.25 -6.77 -9.40
N PHE A 275 5.91 -6.11 -8.30
CA PHE A 275 4.84 -5.11 -8.25
C PHE A 275 5.39 -3.68 -8.14
N SER A 276 6.47 -3.37 -8.84
CA SER A 276 7.25 -2.14 -8.70
C SER A 276 6.44 -0.84 -8.87
N ASP A 277 5.37 -0.84 -9.66
CA ASP A 277 4.48 0.31 -9.88
C ASP A 277 3.17 0.25 -9.07
N ARG A 278 3.08 -0.71 -8.12
CA ARG A 278 1.89 -1.01 -7.32
C ARG A 278 2.14 -1.01 -5.81
N ILE A 279 3.35 -0.79 -5.34
CA ILE A 279 3.62 -0.64 -3.90
C ILE A 279 3.21 0.77 -3.49
N TYR A 280 2.05 0.87 -2.83
CA TYR A 280 1.47 2.15 -2.41
C TYR A 280 1.72 2.47 -0.96
N HIS A 281 1.95 1.45 -0.15
CA HIS A 281 2.31 1.53 1.25
C HIS A 281 3.26 0.39 1.62
N ALA A 282 4.01 0.55 2.71
CA ALA A 282 4.95 -0.49 3.16
C ALA A 282 4.92 -0.63 4.67
N HIS A 283 4.47 -1.79 5.15
CA HIS A 283 4.61 -2.19 6.53
C HIS A 283 6.01 -2.72 6.81
N MET A 284 6.54 -2.34 7.94
CA MET A 284 7.77 -2.88 8.52
C MET A 284 7.36 -3.75 9.69
N LYS A 285 7.15 -5.03 9.41
CA LYS A 285 6.71 -6.06 10.35
C LYS A 285 7.65 -7.27 10.27
N ASP A 286 8.08 -7.77 11.39
CA ASP A 286 9.06 -8.86 11.46
C ASP A 286 8.43 -10.16 11.95
N CYS A 287 9.05 -11.27 11.63
CA CYS A 287 8.67 -12.58 12.13
C CYS A 287 9.87 -13.53 12.14
N CYS A 288 9.75 -14.62 12.87
CA CYS A 288 10.75 -15.68 12.89
C CYS A 288 10.12 -17.05 12.69
N LEU A 289 10.90 -17.99 12.15
CA LEU A 289 10.53 -19.39 12.08
C LEU A 289 10.91 -20.10 13.40
N GLN A 290 10.02 -20.97 13.88
CA GLN A 290 10.23 -21.76 15.09
C GLN A 290 10.11 -23.26 14.80
N LEU A 291 10.67 -23.69 13.65
CA LEU A 291 10.60 -25.08 13.19
C LEU A 291 11.56 -25.94 14.03
N ASN A 292 10.99 -26.83 14.82
CA ASN A 292 11.70 -27.70 15.77
C ASN A 292 11.62 -29.21 15.39
N GLY A 293 11.12 -29.52 14.21
CA GLY A 293 10.89 -30.90 13.74
C GLY A 293 9.62 -31.57 14.31
N ARG A 294 8.85 -30.88 15.15
CA ARG A 294 7.60 -31.37 15.77
C ARG A 294 6.37 -30.65 15.22
N SER A 295 6.46 -29.34 15.13
CA SER A 295 5.35 -28.46 14.76
C SER A 295 5.40 -28.14 13.27
N SER A 296 4.23 -27.99 12.68
CA SER A 296 4.07 -27.57 11.30
C SER A 296 4.21 -26.04 11.19
N ILE A 297 4.69 -25.56 10.04
CA ILE A 297 4.61 -24.15 9.64
C ILE A 297 3.15 -23.62 9.67
N LEU A 298 2.16 -24.49 9.61
CA LEU A 298 0.73 -24.16 9.72
C LEU A 298 0.28 -23.85 11.16
N SER A 299 1.22 -23.60 12.08
CA SER A 299 0.99 -23.13 13.45
C SER A 299 0.37 -24.13 14.43
N SER A 300 -0.01 -25.35 14.01
CA SER A 300 -0.57 -26.43 14.85
C SER A 300 -1.77 -25.98 15.71
N HIS A 301 -2.55 -24.99 15.26
CA HIS A 301 -3.65 -24.34 15.99
C HIS A 301 -3.24 -23.68 17.33
N LEU A 302 -1.96 -23.31 17.47
CA LEU A 302 -1.43 -22.65 18.65
C LEU A 302 -1.51 -21.13 18.53
N ASN A 303 -1.73 -20.43 19.64
CA ASN A 303 -1.75 -18.98 19.69
C ASN A 303 -0.37 -18.37 19.48
N PHE A 304 -0.32 -17.10 19.09
CA PHE A 304 0.91 -16.31 19.05
C PHE A 304 1.60 -16.30 20.43
N GLY A 305 2.93 -16.34 20.45
CA GLY A 305 3.72 -16.45 21.67
C GLY A 305 3.95 -17.89 22.15
N HIS A 306 3.29 -18.91 21.57
CA HIS A 306 3.51 -20.29 21.96
C HIS A 306 4.80 -20.85 21.35
N PRO A 307 5.74 -21.43 22.11
CA PRO A 307 7.06 -21.85 21.62
C PRO A 307 7.02 -22.99 20.58
N GLU A 308 5.91 -23.72 20.47
CA GLU A 308 5.72 -24.76 19.45
C GLU A 308 4.88 -24.30 18.24
N ARG A 309 4.67 -22.99 18.10
CA ARG A 309 3.91 -22.44 16.98
C ARG A 309 4.78 -22.37 15.72
N GLY A 310 5.18 -23.09 14.95
CA GLY A 310 6.01 -23.12 13.74
C GLY A 310 6.63 -21.79 13.27
N TRP A 311 5.99 -20.65 13.55
CA TRP A 311 6.47 -19.28 13.32
C TRP A 311 5.75 -18.30 14.25
N ASP A 312 6.33 -17.12 14.45
CA ASP A 312 5.72 -16.08 15.29
C ASP A 312 6.17 -14.68 14.83
N PHE A 313 5.36 -13.65 15.15
CA PHE A 313 5.77 -12.27 14.94
C PHE A 313 6.84 -11.85 15.94
N ARG A 314 7.68 -10.90 15.49
CA ARG A 314 8.71 -10.26 16.31
C ARG A 314 8.68 -8.76 16.06
N SER A 315 9.08 -8.01 17.08
CA SER A 315 9.39 -6.60 16.91
C SER A 315 10.43 -6.42 15.79
N PRO A 316 10.26 -5.44 14.87
CA PRO A 316 11.22 -5.21 13.79
C PRO A 316 12.68 -5.16 14.27
N GLY A 317 13.53 -6.01 13.70
CA GLY A 317 14.93 -6.20 14.08
C GLY A 317 15.18 -7.34 15.06
N HIS A 318 14.14 -8.02 15.54
CA HIS A 318 14.24 -9.17 16.44
C HIS A 318 13.77 -10.49 15.80
N GLY A 319 13.37 -10.46 14.53
CA GLY A 319 13.03 -11.63 13.74
C GLY A 319 14.10 -11.99 12.72
N GLU A 320 13.68 -12.54 11.61
CA GLU A 320 14.54 -13.10 10.56
C GLU A 320 14.29 -12.48 9.19
N VAL A 321 13.43 -11.45 9.09
CA VAL A 321 13.16 -10.74 7.83
C VAL A 321 14.40 -9.93 7.42
N ASP A 322 14.84 -10.09 6.16
CA ASP A 322 15.95 -9.32 5.59
C ASP A 322 15.50 -7.90 5.20
N PHE A 323 15.44 -7.02 6.19
CA PHE A 323 15.07 -5.61 5.97
C PHE A 323 16.09 -4.84 5.14
N GLU A 324 17.36 -5.22 5.13
CA GLU A 324 18.34 -4.55 4.28
C GLU A 324 18.01 -4.78 2.80
N GLU A 325 17.72 -6.02 2.40
CA GLU A 325 17.35 -6.34 1.03
C GLU A 325 15.99 -5.71 0.64
N ILE A 326 15.04 -5.62 1.58
CA ILE A 326 13.78 -4.89 1.39
C ILE A 326 14.03 -3.41 1.09
N ILE A 327 14.88 -2.73 1.86
CA ILE A 327 15.22 -1.32 1.61
C ILE A 327 15.91 -1.15 0.25
N ARG A 328 16.78 -2.10 -0.16
CA ARG A 328 17.37 -2.09 -1.51
C ARG A 328 16.32 -2.21 -2.59
N ALA A 329 15.38 -3.14 -2.47
CA ALA A 329 14.28 -3.31 -3.42
C ALA A 329 13.36 -2.07 -3.48
N LEU A 330 13.04 -1.45 -2.33
CA LEU A 330 12.27 -0.20 -2.28
C LEU A 330 13.03 0.97 -2.92
N ASN A 331 14.37 0.99 -2.82
CA ASN A 331 15.21 1.97 -3.52
C ASN A 331 15.19 1.76 -5.03
N GLU A 332 15.28 0.51 -5.49
CA GLU A 332 15.25 0.15 -6.92
C GLU A 332 13.96 0.62 -7.60
N ILE A 333 12.81 0.51 -6.93
CA ILE A 333 11.51 0.96 -7.45
C ILE A 333 11.22 2.44 -7.18
N GLU A 334 12.17 3.18 -6.60
CA GLU A 334 12.03 4.59 -6.26
C GLU A 334 10.84 4.86 -5.29
N TYR A 335 10.54 3.94 -4.38
CA TYR A 335 9.49 4.12 -3.40
C TYR A 335 9.82 5.26 -2.43
N THR A 336 8.90 6.22 -2.29
CA THR A 336 9.06 7.42 -1.44
C THR A 336 7.99 7.53 -0.36
N GLY A 337 7.08 6.58 -0.27
CA GLY A 337 6.07 6.50 0.78
C GLY A 337 6.68 6.18 2.15
N PRO A 338 5.86 6.17 3.21
CA PRO A 338 6.33 5.88 4.56
C PRO A 338 6.76 4.43 4.73
N LEU A 339 7.67 4.21 5.70
CA LEU A 339 7.96 2.92 6.29
C LEU A 339 7.12 2.81 7.55
N SER A 340 6.00 2.10 7.50
CA SER A 340 5.01 2.05 8.57
C SER A 340 5.28 0.85 9.48
N VAL A 341 5.72 1.08 10.70
CA VAL A 341 5.93 0.00 11.67
C VAL A 341 4.57 -0.56 12.07
N GLU A 342 4.32 -1.81 11.72
CA GLU A 342 3.24 -2.61 12.28
C GLU A 342 3.82 -3.54 13.32
N TRP A 343 3.71 -3.09 14.58
CA TRP A 343 4.38 -3.77 15.68
C TRP A 343 3.54 -4.90 16.26
N GLU A 344 4.06 -6.11 16.24
CA GLU A 344 3.47 -7.28 16.90
C GLU A 344 4.60 -8.17 17.46
N ASP A 345 4.59 -8.40 18.76
CA ASP A 345 5.48 -9.36 19.44
C ASP A 345 4.84 -9.78 20.78
N ALA A 346 4.47 -11.05 20.89
CA ALA A 346 3.88 -11.58 22.12
C ALA A 346 4.88 -11.72 23.27
N GLY A 347 6.18 -11.66 22.98
CA GLY A 347 7.26 -11.82 23.96
C GLY A 347 7.89 -10.52 24.43
N MET A 348 7.45 -9.34 23.94
CA MET A 348 8.05 -8.04 24.23
C MET A 348 6.99 -7.03 24.70
N ASP A 349 7.40 -6.12 25.59
CA ASP A 349 6.55 -4.97 25.95
C ASP A 349 6.35 -4.06 24.72
N ARG A 350 5.09 -3.70 24.42
CA ARG A 350 4.74 -2.98 23.19
C ARG A 350 5.30 -1.56 23.12
N GLU A 351 5.41 -0.85 24.25
CA GLU A 351 5.95 0.51 24.27
C GLU A 351 7.47 0.51 24.08
N TYR A 352 8.15 -0.44 24.73
CA TYR A 352 9.56 -0.68 24.50
C TYR A 352 9.81 -1.06 23.03
N GLY A 353 9.07 -2.04 22.52
CA GLY A 353 9.26 -2.55 21.17
C GLY A 353 8.95 -1.53 20.07
N ALA A 354 7.90 -0.71 20.23
CA ALA A 354 7.59 0.35 19.27
C ALA A 354 8.71 1.41 19.20
N ALA A 355 9.26 1.82 20.35
CA ALA A 355 10.36 2.78 20.40
C ALA A 355 11.66 2.20 19.83
N ASP A 356 11.90 0.91 20.03
CA ASP A 356 13.07 0.21 19.52
C ASP A 356 12.99 -0.04 18.01
N ALA A 357 11.84 -0.50 17.53
CA ALA A 357 11.55 -0.70 16.11
C ALA A 357 11.74 0.59 15.29
N ARG A 358 11.30 1.74 15.83
CA ARG A 358 11.52 3.04 15.18
C ARG A 358 13.00 3.32 14.92
N LYS A 359 13.87 3.06 15.92
CA LYS A 359 15.31 3.26 15.80
C LYS A 359 15.95 2.29 14.82
N PHE A 360 15.52 1.03 14.86
CA PHE A 360 16.00 -0.01 13.95
C PHE A 360 15.69 0.37 12.49
N ILE A 361 14.45 0.73 12.18
CA ILE A 361 14.07 1.12 10.82
C ILE A 361 14.77 2.41 10.37
N GLU A 362 14.98 3.37 11.28
CA GLU A 362 15.75 4.58 10.96
C GLU A 362 17.18 4.27 10.54
N HIS A 363 17.82 3.33 11.22
CA HIS A 363 19.17 2.90 10.88
C HIS A 363 19.27 2.30 9.48
N LEU A 364 18.26 1.55 9.07
CA LEU A 364 18.18 0.90 7.75
C LEU A 364 17.63 1.79 6.64
N ASN A 365 17.04 2.95 6.95
CA ASN A 365 16.41 3.84 5.96
C ASN A 365 17.47 4.64 5.17
N PHE A 366 18.36 3.91 4.50
CA PHE A 366 19.41 4.48 3.66
C PHE A 366 18.93 4.76 2.24
N THR A 367 19.54 5.74 1.60
CA THR A 367 19.36 6.06 0.18
C THR A 367 20.48 5.45 -0.67
N PRO A 368 20.25 5.20 -1.97
CA PRO A 368 21.31 4.78 -2.88
C PRO A 368 22.46 5.79 -2.94
N SER A 369 23.67 5.33 -3.28
CA SER A 369 24.78 6.23 -3.54
C SER A 369 24.50 7.11 -4.77
N GLU A 370 24.72 8.42 -4.63
CA GLU A 370 24.63 9.38 -5.74
C GLU A 370 25.83 9.30 -6.70
N ARG A 371 26.90 8.67 -6.29
CA ARG A 371 28.14 8.57 -7.05
C ARG A 371 28.54 7.15 -7.30
N SER A 372 29.00 6.88 -8.52
CA SER A 372 29.71 5.62 -8.80
C SER A 372 30.93 5.51 -7.91
N PHE A 373 31.20 4.32 -7.42
CA PHE A 373 32.36 3.98 -6.58
C PHE A 373 33.67 4.35 -7.30
N ASP A 374 33.73 4.29 -8.62
CA ASP A 374 34.87 4.61 -9.46
C ASP A 374 34.86 6.06 -10.03
N ALA A 375 33.96 6.92 -9.56
CA ALA A 375 33.87 8.32 -10.01
C ALA A 375 35.19 9.09 -9.79
N ALA A 376 35.97 8.73 -8.80
CA ALA A 376 37.28 9.32 -8.55
C ALA A 376 38.34 8.99 -9.63
N PHE A 377 38.08 8.01 -10.48
CA PHE A 377 38.99 7.61 -11.57
C PHE A 377 38.63 8.22 -12.93
N GLY A 378 37.69 9.18 -12.95
CA GLY A 378 37.38 9.98 -14.15
C GLY A 378 36.61 9.26 -15.25
N LYS A 379 35.81 8.25 -14.92
CA LYS A 379 34.90 7.56 -15.87
C LYS A 379 33.51 8.17 -15.83
#